data_95a82517b4c05f2a63db97da1129566a
#
_entry.id   95a82517b4c05f2a63db97da1129566a
#
_cell.length_a   1.000
_cell.length_b   1.000
_cell.length_c   1.000
_cell.angle_alpha   90.00
_cell.angle_beta   90.00
_cell.angle_gamma   90.00
#
_symmetry.space_group_name_H-M   'P 1'
#
loop_
_entity.id
_entity.type
_entity.pdbx_description
1 polymer ?
#
loop_
_entity_poly.entity_id
_entity_poly.type
_entity_poly.pdbx_seq_one_letter_code
_entity_poly.pdbx_strand_id
1 'polypeptide(L)'
;MSDELNAKAIELFSNGDLDGAIEELENQIKANSKVASLHHMYAEFANMKNMEEQDDVIPGGKIMMSYKKAMELDEENMEYIADFASFALECRRVPVAVKEFQRYARRLEIEDIPYDDVLYNASRNLVDAIEVMDPTRKESMVQPWLRQALLWSVAALGFSKEEALEILQNE
;
A
#
# COMPACT_ATOMS: atom_id res chain seq x y z
N MET A 1 6.35 10.29 -21.80
CA MET A 1 5.36 9.34 -22.40
C MET A 1 4.33 8.84 -21.40
N SER A 2 4.70 8.36 -20.20
CA SER A 2 3.72 8.03 -19.13
C SER A 2 2.96 9.27 -18.63
N ASP A 3 3.65 10.38 -18.42
CA ASP A 3 3.05 11.63 -17.91
C ASP A 3 2.05 12.25 -18.90
N GLU A 4 2.24 12.07 -20.20
CA GLU A 4 1.29 12.54 -21.23
C GLU A 4 -0.01 11.71 -21.22
N LEU A 5 0.08 10.41 -20.92
CA LEU A 5 -1.09 9.53 -20.82
C LEU A 5 -1.96 9.83 -19.61
N ASN A 6 -1.34 10.26 -18.51
CA ASN A 6 -2.02 10.65 -17.28
C ASN A 6 -2.58 12.08 -17.32
N ALA A 7 -2.04 12.94 -18.19
CA ALA A 7 -2.30 14.39 -18.17
C ALA A 7 -3.80 14.75 -18.22
N LYS A 8 -4.56 14.07 -19.08
CA LYS A 8 -6.00 14.34 -19.21
C LYS A 8 -6.79 13.91 -17.98
N ALA A 9 -6.44 12.78 -17.37
CA ALA A 9 -7.09 12.33 -16.13
C ALA A 9 -6.77 13.27 -14.96
N ILE A 10 -5.54 13.77 -14.87
CA ILE A 10 -5.13 14.76 -13.87
C ILE A 10 -5.87 16.09 -14.09
N GLU A 11 -6.05 16.53 -15.34
CA GLU A 11 -6.81 17.73 -15.65
C GLU A 11 -8.28 17.61 -15.22
N LEU A 12 -8.94 16.49 -15.54
CA LEU A 12 -10.32 16.21 -15.12
C LEU A 12 -10.44 16.21 -13.59
N PHE A 13 -9.57 15.51 -12.92
CA PHE A 13 -9.51 15.48 -11.46
C PHE A 13 -9.31 16.88 -10.86
N SER A 14 -8.40 17.68 -11.39
CA SER A 14 -8.11 19.05 -10.95
C SER A 14 -9.33 19.99 -11.13
N ASN A 15 -10.20 19.68 -12.09
CA ASN A 15 -11.45 20.38 -12.32
C ASN A 15 -12.62 19.85 -11.46
N GLY A 16 -12.37 18.88 -10.57
CA GLY A 16 -13.38 18.27 -9.72
C GLY A 16 -14.21 17.16 -10.37
N ASP A 17 -13.81 16.70 -11.57
CA ASP A 17 -14.47 15.61 -12.29
C ASP A 17 -13.74 14.28 -12.04
N LEU A 18 -13.93 13.71 -10.85
CA LEU A 18 -13.32 12.43 -10.47
C LEU A 18 -13.88 11.27 -11.29
N ASP A 19 -15.17 11.28 -11.62
CA ASP A 19 -15.79 10.23 -12.43
C ASP A 19 -15.22 10.24 -13.87
N GLY A 20 -15.12 11.41 -14.46
CA GLY A 20 -14.48 11.58 -15.79
C GLY A 20 -13.01 11.17 -15.79
N ALA A 21 -12.28 11.48 -14.72
CA ALA A 21 -10.89 11.08 -14.56
C ALA A 21 -10.73 9.55 -14.50
N ILE A 22 -11.60 8.86 -13.77
CA ILE A 22 -11.60 7.39 -13.68
C ILE A 22 -11.95 6.76 -15.02
N GLU A 23 -12.97 7.27 -15.73
CA GLU A 23 -13.35 6.79 -17.07
C GLU A 23 -12.21 6.98 -18.09
N GLU A 24 -11.54 8.13 -18.07
CA GLU A 24 -10.38 8.39 -18.92
C GLU A 24 -9.26 7.36 -18.64
N LEU A 25 -8.94 7.10 -17.37
CA LEU A 25 -7.92 6.12 -17.01
C LEU A 25 -8.30 4.70 -17.46
N GLU A 26 -9.56 4.30 -17.35
CA GLU A 26 -10.03 3.01 -17.90
C GLU A 26 -9.83 2.91 -19.41
N ASN A 27 -10.07 3.98 -20.14
CA ASN A 27 -9.87 4.02 -21.57
C ASN A 27 -8.39 3.98 -21.95
N GLN A 28 -7.54 4.70 -21.20
CA GLN A 28 -6.10 4.66 -21.39
C GLN A 28 -5.51 3.28 -21.05
N ILE A 29 -5.96 2.62 -19.99
CA ILE A 29 -5.53 1.26 -19.62
C ILE A 29 -5.90 0.25 -20.71
N LYS A 30 -7.08 0.35 -21.33
CA LYS A 30 -7.47 -0.53 -22.45
C LYS A 30 -6.50 -0.41 -23.64
N ALA A 31 -6.04 0.80 -23.92
CA ALA A 31 -5.10 1.07 -25.02
C ALA A 31 -3.63 0.79 -24.63
N ASN A 32 -3.27 0.98 -23.37
CA ASN A 32 -1.89 1.01 -22.86
C ASN A 32 -1.74 0.15 -21.59
N SER A 33 -2.17 -1.10 -21.61
CA SER A 33 -2.26 -1.98 -20.43
C SER A 33 -0.94 -2.33 -19.74
N LYS A 34 0.19 -1.92 -20.31
CA LYS A 34 1.54 -2.16 -19.75
C LYS A 34 2.17 -0.92 -19.11
N VAL A 35 1.41 0.15 -18.95
CA VAL A 35 1.90 1.38 -18.29
C VAL A 35 1.51 1.36 -16.83
N ALA A 36 2.50 1.21 -15.95
CA ALA A 36 2.30 1.05 -14.51
C ALA A 36 1.55 2.24 -13.89
N SER A 37 1.93 3.48 -14.25
CA SER A 37 1.34 4.69 -13.70
C SER A 37 -0.17 4.84 -13.97
N LEU A 38 -0.68 4.30 -15.10
CA LEU A 38 -2.11 4.31 -15.38
C LEU A 38 -2.89 3.42 -14.39
N HIS A 39 -2.36 2.25 -14.10
CA HIS A 39 -2.98 1.32 -13.14
C HIS A 39 -2.92 1.88 -11.72
N HIS A 40 -1.80 2.49 -11.34
CA HIS A 40 -1.63 3.10 -10.03
C HIS A 40 -2.63 4.25 -9.85
N MET A 41 -2.63 5.23 -10.74
CA MET A 41 -3.52 6.39 -10.67
C MET A 41 -5.01 6.00 -10.71
N TYR A 42 -5.35 4.97 -11.51
CA TYR A 42 -6.71 4.43 -11.50
C TYR A 42 -7.08 3.89 -10.11
N ALA A 43 -6.18 3.14 -9.46
CA ALA A 43 -6.44 2.58 -8.16
C ALA A 43 -6.60 3.67 -7.08
N GLU A 44 -5.77 4.72 -7.12
CA GLU A 44 -5.89 5.87 -6.22
C GLU A 44 -7.23 6.60 -6.39
N PHE A 45 -7.60 6.95 -7.63
CA PHE A 45 -8.84 7.68 -7.89
C PHE A 45 -10.08 6.83 -7.57
N ALA A 46 -10.03 5.53 -7.86
CA ALA A 46 -11.11 4.60 -7.54
C ALA A 46 -11.27 4.42 -6.00
N ASN A 47 -10.17 4.37 -5.26
CA ASN A 47 -10.21 4.33 -3.80
C ASN A 47 -10.75 5.65 -3.23
N MET A 48 -10.29 6.78 -3.77
CA MET A 48 -10.78 8.11 -3.39
C MET A 48 -12.30 8.24 -3.62
N LYS A 49 -12.81 7.74 -4.75
CA LYS A 49 -14.24 7.73 -5.05
C LYS A 49 -15.03 6.94 -4.01
N ASN A 50 -14.57 5.76 -3.63
CA ASN A 50 -15.22 4.97 -2.58
C ASN A 50 -15.21 5.69 -1.22
N MET A 51 -14.12 6.38 -0.88
CA MET A 51 -14.02 7.16 0.36
C MET A 51 -14.98 8.35 0.36
N GLU A 52 -15.11 9.08 -0.77
CA GLU A 52 -16.04 10.21 -0.90
C GLU A 52 -17.51 9.77 -0.79
N GLU A 53 -17.87 8.68 -1.45
CA GLU A 53 -19.25 8.14 -1.42
C GLU A 53 -19.55 7.36 -0.14
N GLN A 54 -18.53 7.02 0.66
CA GLN A 54 -18.64 6.16 1.85
C GLN A 54 -19.26 4.78 1.52
N ASP A 55 -19.03 4.29 0.30
CA ASP A 55 -19.57 3.05 -0.23
C ASP A 55 -18.60 2.43 -1.25
N ASP A 56 -18.65 1.11 -1.43
CA ASP A 56 -17.87 0.35 -2.41
C ASP A 56 -18.44 0.51 -3.84
N VAL A 57 -18.53 1.75 -4.34
CA VAL A 57 -19.03 2.05 -5.70
C VAL A 57 -18.17 1.35 -6.75
N ILE A 58 -16.86 1.32 -6.52
CA ILE A 58 -15.92 0.54 -7.32
C ILE A 58 -15.47 -0.65 -6.47
N PRO A 59 -15.67 -1.90 -6.95
CA PRO A 59 -15.32 -3.08 -6.15
C PRO A 59 -13.88 -3.08 -5.69
N GLY A 60 -13.63 -3.23 -4.38
CA GLY A 60 -12.29 -3.24 -3.79
C GLY A 60 -11.34 -4.27 -4.41
N GLY A 61 -11.87 -5.39 -4.93
CA GLY A 61 -11.09 -6.36 -5.70
C GLY A 61 -10.52 -5.78 -7.01
N LYS A 62 -11.23 -4.88 -7.68
CA LYS A 62 -10.77 -4.20 -8.91
C LYS A 62 -9.66 -3.20 -8.58
N ILE A 63 -9.82 -2.44 -7.50
CA ILE A 63 -8.81 -1.51 -7.00
C ILE A 63 -7.53 -2.27 -6.63
N MET A 64 -7.67 -3.34 -5.84
CA MET A 64 -6.57 -4.22 -5.45
C MET A 64 -5.80 -4.77 -6.66
N MET A 65 -6.50 -5.22 -7.69
CA MET A 65 -5.87 -5.74 -8.91
C MET A 65 -5.10 -4.65 -9.66
N SER A 66 -5.57 -3.40 -9.64
CA SER A 66 -4.90 -2.28 -10.30
C SER A 66 -3.63 -1.87 -9.56
N TYR A 67 -3.65 -1.72 -8.24
CA TYR A 67 -2.42 -1.52 -7.46
C TYR A 67 -1.41 -2.65 -7.68
N LYS A 68 -1.87 -3.90 -7.59
CA LYS A 68 -1.01 -5.06 -7.85
C LYS A 68 -0.39 -5.02 -9.25
N LYS A 69 -1.18 -4.63 -10.26
CA LYS A 69 -0.70 -4.54 -11.63
C LYS A 69 0.34 -3.44 -11.81
N ALA A 70 0.17 -2.29 -11.18
CA ALA A 70 1.17 -1.23 -11.18
C ALA A 70 2.50 -1.72 -10.59
N MET A 71 2.45 -2.34 -9.41
CA MET A 71 3.62 -2.92 -8.75
C MET A 71 4.30 -4.02 -9.57
N GLU A 72 3.53 -4.88 -10.28
CA GLU A 72 4.10 -5.92 -11.15
C GLU A 72 4.75 -5.37 -12.42
N LEU A 73 4.29 -4.22 -12.92
CA LEU A 73 4.83 -3.59 -14.12
C LEU A 73 6.07 -2.75 -13.85
N ASP A 74 6.21 -2.26 -12.62
CA ASP A 74 7.38 -1.51 -12.16
C ASP A 74 7.74 -1.96 -10.73
N GLU A 75 8.44 -3.11 -10.67
CA GLU A 75 8.80 -3.77 -9.42
C GLU A 75 9.82 -3.01 -8.58
N GLU A 76 10.49 -2.02 -9.16
CA GLU A 76 11.48 -1.17 -8.50
C GLU A 76 10.82 0.04 -7.82
N ASN A 77 9.61 0.38 -8.17
CA ASN A 77 8.91 1.55 -7.66
C ASN A 77 8.42 1.29 -6.23
N MET A 78 9.04 1.96 -5.28
CA MET A 78 8.76 1.82 -3.85
C MET A 78 7.36 2.31 -3.47
N GLU A 79 6.87 3.37 -4.11
CA GLU A 79 5.52 3.91 -3.91
C GLU A 79 4.45 2.87 -4.26
N TYR A 80 4.59 2.19 -5.41
CA TYR A 80 3.63 1.16 -5.82
C TYR A 80 3.59 -0.04 -4.87
N ILE A 81 4.74 -0.41 -4.30
CA ILE A 81 4.82 -1.46 -3.27
C ILE A 81 4.09 -1.01 -2.01
N ALA A 82 4.36 0.20 -1.55
CA ALA A 82 3.78 0.77 -0.33
C ALA A 82 2.26 0.91 -0.43
N ASP A 83 1.76 1.45 -1.55
CA ASP A 83 0.33 1.70 -1.75
C ASP A 83 -0.46 0.40 -1.92
N PHE A 84 0.09 -0.58 -2.66
CA PHE A 84 -0.51 -1.90 -2.72
C PHE A 84 -0.59 -2.57 -1.35
N ALA A 85 0.48 -2.48 -0.55
CA ALA A 85 0.52 -3.05 0.80
C ALA A 85 -0.47 -2.34 1.74
N SER A 86 -0.56 -1.00 1.67
CA SER A 86 -1.48 -0.19 2.46
C SER A 86 -2.92 -0.54 2.13
N PHE A 87 -3.28 -0.58 0.86
CA PHE A 87 -4.63 -0.97 0.44
C PHE A 87 -4.97 -2.42 0.82
N ALA A 88 -3.98 -3.32 0.79
CA ALA A 88 -4.17 -4.68 1.27
C ALA A 88 -4.50 -4.74 2.77
N LEU A 89 -3.93 -3.85 3.61
CA LEU A 89 -4.31 -3.72 5.03
C LEU A 89 -5.75 -3.19 5.17
N GLU A 90 -6.12 -2.17 4.43
CA GLU A 90 -7.50 -1.62 4.43
C GLU A 90 -8.52 -2.72 4.08
N CYS A 91 -8.20 -3.55 3.09
CA CYS A 91 -8.99 -4.72 2.71
C CYS A 91 -8.83 -5.93 3.66
N ARG A 92 -8.11 -5.77 4.80
CA ARG A 92 -7.83 -6.82 5.79
C ARG A 92 -7.13 -8.05 5.21
N ARG A 93 -6.34 -7.85 4.16
CA ARG A 93 -5.46 -8.88 3.56
C ARG A 93 -4.09 -8.88 4.24
N VAL A 94 -4.08 -8.99 5.58
CA VAL A 94 -2.89 -8.85 6.42
C VAL A 94 -1.67 -9.66 5.92
N PRO A 95 -1.77 -10.95 5.55
CA PRO A 95 -0.60 -11.69 5.07
C PRO A 95 0.02 -11.10 3.80
N VAL A 96 -0.82 -10.55 2.91
CA VAL A 96 -0.36 -9.90 1.66
C VAL A 96 0.36 -8.60 2.00
N ALA A 97 -0.26 -7.76 2.82
CA ALA A 97 0.31 -6.49 3.24
C ALA A 97 1.67 -6.66 3.95
N VAL A 98 1.75 -7.55 4.93
CA VAL A 98 3.00 -7.82 5.66
C VAL A 98 4.11 -8.26 4.71
N LYS A 99 3.82 -9.14 3.76
CA LYS A 99 4.80 -9.60 2.77
C LYS A 99 5.35 -8.44 1.93
N GLU A 100 4.49 -7.55 1.45
CA GLU A 100 4.92 -6.45 0.59
C GLU A 100 5.60 -5.32 1.40
N PHE A 101 5.17 -5.02 2.62
CA PHE A 101 5.93 -4.12 3.51
C PHE A 101 7.29 -4.70 3.92
N GLN A 102 7.43 -6.02 4.08
CA GLN A 102 8.74 -6.65 4.26
C GLN A 102 9.63 -6.51 3.01
N ARG A 103 9.02 -6.54 1.81
CA ARG A 103 9.74 -6.27 0.55
C ARG A 103 10.20 -4.80 0.50
N TYR A 104 9.33 -3.87 0.89
CA TYR A 104 9.64 -2.45 1.02
C TYR A 104 10.81 -2.21 2.00
N ALA A 105 10.70 -2.73 3.22
CA ALA A 105 11.75 -2.62 4.24
C ALA A 105 13.10 -3.18 3.77
N ARG A 106 13.08 -4.33 3.09
CA ARG A 106 14.30 -4.93 2.53
C ARG A 106 14.95 -4.06 1.46
N ARG A 107 14.17 -3.33 0.67
CA ARG A 107 14.72 -2.35 -0.29
C ARG A 107 15.44 -1.22 0.42
N LEU A 108 14.83 -0.63 1.45
CA LEU A 108 15.49 0.39 2.27
C LEU A 108 16.81 -0.13 2.85
N GLU A 109 16.82 -1.36 3.37
CA GLU A 109 18.04 -2.00 3.90
C GLU A 109 19.15 -2.18 2.83
N ILE A 110 18.78 -2.57 1.60
CA ILE A 110 19.74 -2.75 0.50
C ILE A 110 20.34 -1.40 0.05
N GLU A 111 19.56 -0.36 0.06
CA GLU A 111 19.95 1.00 -0.34
C GLU A 111 20.60 1.80 0.80
N ASP A 112 20.74 1.20 1.99
CA ASP A 112 21.21 1.85 3.22
C ASP A 112 20.40 3.11 3.58
N ILE A 113 19.09 3.03 3.37
CA ILE A 113 18.13 4.09 3.71
C ILE A 113 17.46 3.73 5.04
N PRO A 114 17.39 4.66 6.01
CA PRO A 114 16.65 4.45 7.26
C PRO A 114 15.18 4.09 7.01
N TYR A 115 14.57 3.34 7.91
CA TYR A 115 13.13 3.12 7.90
C TYR A 115 12.40 4.46 8.07
N ASP A 116 11.31 4.60 7.36
CA ASP A 116 10.60 5.85 7.14
C ASP A 116 9.16 5.83 7.72
N ASP A 117 8.45 6.94 7.49
CA ASP A 117 7.06 7.10 7.91
C ASP A 117 6.11 6.06 7.26
N VAL A 118 6.46 5.49 6.11
CA VAL A 118 5.66 4.44 5.47
C VAL A 118 5.63 3.20 6.36
N LEU A 119 6.79 2.74 6.85
CA LEU A 119 6.87 1.60 7.76
C LEU A 119 6.31 1.92 9.15
N TYR A 120 6.46 3.16 9.62
CA TYR A 120 5.84 3.59 10.87
C TYR A 120 4.31 3.51 10.79
N ASN A 121 3.72 4.06 9.73
CA ASN A 121 2.28 4.00 9.49
C ASN A 121 1.80 2.56 9.25
N ALA A 122 2.56 1.77 8.48
CA ALA A 122 2.30 0.35 8.28
C ALA A 122 2.21 -0.42 9.61
N SER A 123 3.10 -0.13 10.55
CA SER A 123 3.09 -0.76 11.87
C SER A 123 1.82 -0.46 12.66
N ARG A 124 1.36 0.78 12.67
CA ARG A 124 0.12 1.21 13.33
C ARG A 124 -1.10 0.54 12.70
N ASN A 125 -1.22 0.64 11.39
CA ASN A 125 -2.34 0.06 10.65
C ASN A 125 -2.38 -1.47 10.77
N LEU A 126 -1.20 -2.12 10.92
CA LEU A 126 -1.11 -3.56 11.17
C LEU A 126 -1.65 -3.93 12.55
N VAL A 127 -1.33 -3.16 13.58
CA VAL A 127 -1.87 -3.35 14.94
C VAL A 127 -3.39 -3.21 14.92
N ASP A 128 -3.92 -2.13 14.30
CA ASP A 128 -5.35 -1.90 14.17
C ASP A 128 -6.06 -3.05 13.42
N ALA A 129 -5.44 -3.54 12.34
CA ALA A 129 -5.98 -4.68 11.59
C ALA A 129 -6.01 -5.98 12.43
N ILE A 130 -5.03 -6.18 13.30
CA ILE A 130 -4.96 -7.33 14.21
C ILE A 130 -6.02 -7.22 15.31
N GLU A 131 -6.28 -6.05 15.86
CA GLU A 131 -7.25 -5.86 16.95
C GLU A 131 -8.67 -6.28 16.56
N VAL A 132 -9.04 -6.08 15.29
CA VAL A 132 -10.37 -6.43 14.78
C VAL A 132 -10.47 -7.86 14.20
N MET A 133 -9.39 -8.64 14.27
CA MET A 133 -9.40 -10.03 13.83
C MET A 133 -10.16 -10.93 14.82
N ASP A 134 -10.75 -12.01 14.30
CA ASP A 134 -11.39 -13.05 15.11
C ASP A 134 -10.43 -13.60 16.17
N PRO A 135 -10.81 -13.56 17.47
CA PRO A 135 -9.97 -14.04 18.57
C PRO A 135 -9.46 -15.48 18.42
N THR A 136 -10.24 -16.34 17.74
CA THR A 136 -9.86 -17.74 17.53
C THR A 136 -8.69 -17.92 16.56
N ARG A 137 -8.41 -16.92 15.73
CA ARG A 137 -7.28 -16.90 14.78
C ARG A 137 -6.05 -16.20 15.35
N LYS A 138 -6.19 -15.50 16.48
CA LYS A 138 -5.16 -14.62 17.02
C LYS A 138 -3.90 -15.34 17.50
N GLU A 139 -4.01 -16.47 18.19
CA GLU A 139 -2.86 -17.00 18.97
C GLU A 139 -1.67 -17.48 18.14
N SER A 140 -1.87 -18.10 16.99
CA SER A 140 -0.77 -18.64 16.19
C SER A 140 -0.26 -17.71 15.08
N MET A 141 -1.13 -16.80 14.58
CA MET A 141 -0.81 -15.93 13.44
C MET A 141 -0.38 -14.52 13.84
N VAL A 142 -0.79 -14.05 15.01
CA VAL A 142 -0.66 -12.65 15.44
C VAL A 142 0.74 -12.33 15.97
N GLN A 143 1.36 -13.24 16.69
CA GLN A 143 2.67 -13.02 17.32
C GLN A 143 3.77 -12.57 16.31
N PRO A 144 3.95 -13.23 15.16
CA PRO A 144 4.93 -12.80 14.18
C PRO A 144 4.64 -11.40 13.61
N TRP A 145 3.37 -11.06 13.44
CA TRP A 145 2.97 -9.76 12.88
C TRP A 145 3.15 -8.63 13.89
N LEU A 146 2.81 -8.86 15.16
CA LEU A 146 3.07 -7.89 16.23
C LEU A 146 4.57 -7.60 16.37
N ARG A 147 5.42 -8.65 16.36
CA ARG A 147 6.87 -8.45 16.38
C ARG A 147 7.35 -7.64 15.17
N GLN A 148 6.78 -7.89 14.00
CA GLN A 148 7.12 -7.14 12.79
C GLN A 148 6.69 -5.68 12.89
N ALA A 149 5.48 -5.41 13.37
CA ALA A 149 4.99 -4.05 13.59
C ALA A 149 5.87 -3.29 14.59
N LEU A 150 6.21 -3.91 15.72
CA LEU A 150 7.11 -3.31 16.71
C LEU A 150 8.50 -3.03 16.14
N LEU A 151 9.08 -3.96 15.37
CA LEU A 151 10.36 -3.76 14.71
C LEU A 151 10.31 -2.53 13.79
N TRP A 152 9.30 -2.42 12.94
CA TRP A 152 9.15 -1.28 12.05
C TRP A 152 8.97 0.03 12.81
N SER A 153 8.14 0.05 13.87
CA SER A 153 7.94 1.26 14.70
C SER A 153 9.23 1.73 15.34
N VAL A 154 9.96 0.83 16.00
CA VAL A 154 11.17 1.18 16.75
C VAL A 154 12.28 1.64 15.79
N ALA A 155 12.47 0.92 14.67
CA ALA A 155 13.47 1.28 13.68
C ALA A 155 13.15 2.61 12.97
N ALA A 156 11.88 2.89 12.65
CA ALA A 156 11.47 4.17 12.06
C ALA A 156 11.64 5.36 13.03
N LEU A 157 11.70 5.12 14.33
CA LEU A 157 12.03 6.14 15.33
C LEU A 157 13.54 6.43 15.45
N GLY A 158 14.37 5.85 14.58
CA GLY A 158 15.80 6.12 14.51
C GLY A 158 16.69 5.12 15.25
N PHE A 159 16.14 4.03 15.77
CA PHE A 159 16.93 2.92 16.31
C PHE A 159 17.44 2.03 15.18
N SER A 160 18.65 1.51 15.31
CA SER A 160 19.13 0.48 14.39
C SER A 160 18.27 -0.79 14.51
N LYS A 161 18.29 -1.62 13.48
CA LYS A 161 17.55 -2.89 13.49
C LYS A 161 18.03 -3.80 14.63
N GLU A 162 19.32 -3.77 14.93
CA GLU A 162 19.94 -4.51 16.03
C GLU A 162 19.40 -4.02 17.38
N GLU A 163 19.39 -2.71 17.62
CA GLU A 163 18.84 -2.12 18.84
C GLU A 163 17.34 -2.41 18.99
N ALA A 164 16.58 -2.31 17.89
CA ALA A 164 15.16 -2.67 17.88
C ALA A 164 14.92 -4.13 18.26
N LEU A 165 15.76 -5.05 17.76
CA LEU A 165 15.69 -6.46 18.09
C LEU A 165 16.09 -6.74 19.55
N GLU A 166 17.06 -6.03 20.09
CA GLU A 166 17.45 -6.12 21.51
C GLU A 166 16.31 -5.67 22.43
N ILE A 167 15.63 -4.56 22.10
CA ILE A 167 14.45 -4.09 22.87
C ILE A 167 13.38 -5.18 22.92
N LEU A 168 13.10 -5.83 21.77
CA LEU A 168 12.09 -6.88 21.67
C LEU A 168 12.45 -8.21 22.34
N GLN A 169 13.74 -8.45 22.63
CA GLN A 169 14.21 -9.67 23.28
C GLN A 169 14.24 -9.56 24.80
N ASN A 170 14.28 -8.33 25.33
CA ASN A 170 14.40 -8.05 26.76
C ASN A 170 13.03 -7.88 27.47
N GLU A 171 11.91 -8.07 26.75
CA GLU A 171 10.55 -8.16 27.30
C GLU A 171 10.09 -9.63 27.44
#